data_5e02dbf7202c2d1888338d0a4cefc1a0
#
_entry.id   5e02dbf7202c2d1888338d0a4cefc1a0
#
_cell.length_a   1.000
_cell.length_b   1.000
_cell.length_c   1.000
_cell.angle_alpha   90.00
_cell.angle_beta   90.00
_cell.angle_gamma   90.00
#
_symmetry.space_group_name_H-M   'P 1'
#
loop_
_entity.id
_entity.type
_entity.pdbx_description
1 polymer ?
#
loop_
_entity_poly.entity_id
_entity_poly.type
_entity_poly.pdbx_seq_one_letter_code
_entity_poly.pdbx_strand_id
1 'polypeptide(L)'
;SGVADLEGVSSISADEIENGLFSGYETLEKMLASGREQKEKLLNNSGQVLGFVFDGDGDRCFLLCYDPFQDCVLVVGGDTQAFFQAKLLQQNYSWNQVPLFVNTVESDLEAGRAVQQIGFETMQCAVGDKWILWQSCFYDWQAKLEYYLNKIAASQFRILQEQVRTRLEQMVQSTKFDALFATMNFMSLEKWVSNNIGDELVNSAYAHVCQQQNNIFAIGSEESGHVITLAKINSGHVTRPVFIGNGLKCALNSLAAIHALRTVKNTPEFFEWLKCPFPSGFQKSLPVYYVDKSLLDEGSVLRTELEELLLVNLNWPEMEVEIVKRQEEPEMLLLNVLENGLPAAAVFVRNSGTEDKMVLYLRGSKELEVHLESLADKIYPFLLLSFKNKNSPMAQAEQLVLLRLKDGAKQVIDLSFEQFAKISLTRLLHEMSSRQQLIKQEGDTWSITETGRICLTNSERSE
;
A
#
# COMPACT_ATOMS: atom_id res chain seq x y z
N SER A 1 -9.48 -4.94 12.89
CA SER A 1 -8.51 -4.12 13.61
C SER A 1 -8.60 -2.69 13.08
N GLY A 2 -8.44 -1.68 13.94
CA GLY A 2 -8.64 -0.27 13.58
C GLY A 2 -7.73 0.27 12.47
N VAL A 3 -6.62 -0.40 12.14
CA VAL A 3 -5.73 0.01 11.03
C VAL A 3 -6.39 -0.23 9.67
N ALA A 4 -6.96 -1.40 9.45
CA ALA A 4 -7.61 -1.74 8.18
C ALA A 4 -8.81 -0.82 7.85
N ASP A 5 -9.46 -0.27 8.87
CA ASP A 5 -10.60 0.63 8.69
C ASP A 5 -10.16 2.07 8.36
N LEU A 6 -8.87 2.40 8.54
CA LEU A 6 -8.29 3.71 8.25
C LEU A 6 -7.57 3.77 6.89
N GLU A 7 -7.39 2.65 6.20
CA GLU A 7 -6.78 2.62 4.86
C GLU A 7 -7.60 3.46 3.87
N GLY A 8 -6.95 4.38 3.16
CA GLY A 8 -7.60 5.28 2.21
C GLY A 8 -8.42 6.42 2.85
N VAL A 9 -8.47 6.49 4.18
CA VAL A 9 -9.14 7.59 4.90
C VAL A 9 -8.14 8.70 5.16
N SER A 10 -8.46 9.94 4.78
CA SER A 10 -7.60 11.11 5.04
C SER A 10 -8.11 12.01 6.18
N SER A 11 -9.40 11.94 6.49
CA SER A 11 -10.02 12.66 7.61
C SER A 11 -11.33 12.01 8.02
N ILE A 12 -11.66 12.10 9.31
CA ILE A 12 -12.88 11.57 9.90
C ILE A 12 -13.57 12.73 10.62
N SER A 13 -14.78 13.07 10.22
CA SER A 13 -15.57 14.13 10.84
C SER A 13 -16.01 13.78 12.26
N ALA A 14 -16.31 14.78 13.05
CA ALA A 14 -16.85 14.59 14.38
C ALA A 14 -18.15 13.76 14.37
N ASP A 15 -19.02 13.97 13.38
CA ASP A 15 -20.28 13.22 13.26
C ASP A 15 -20.04 11.73 12.96
N GLU A 16 -19.07 11.40 12.10
CA GLU A 16 -18.67 10.02 11.82
C GLU A 16 -18.10 9.31 13.06
N ILE A 17 -17.42 10.04 13.94
CA ILE A 17 -16.88 9.50 15.20
C ILE A 17 -17.98 9.34 16.24
N GLU A 18 -18.88 10.33 16.38
CA GLU A 18 -19.89 10.35 17.43
C GLU A 18 -21.12 9.49 17.08
N ASN A 19 -21.55 9.47 15.81
CA ASN A 19 -22.82 8.88 15.38
C ASN A 19 -22.71 7.96 14.15
N GLY A 20 -21.55 7.92 13.51
CA GLY A 20 -21.37 7.28 12.22
C GLY A 20 -20.53 6.01 12.23
N LEU A 21 -19.81 5.79 11.14
CA LEU A 21 -19.04 4.56 10.85
C LEU A 21 -17.94 4.28 11.90
N PHE A 22 -17.36 5.33 12.50
CA PHE A 22 -16.27 5.22 13.48
C PHE A 22 -16.75 5.36 14.93
N SER A 23 -18.06 5.30 15.18
CA SER A 23 -18.62 5.28 16.53
C SER A 23 -18.17 4.05 17.32
N GLY A 24 -17.74 4.26 18.57
CA GLY A 24 -17.16 3.20 19.40
C GLY A 24 -15.65 2.95 19.22
N TYR A 25 -14.99 3.71 18.33
CA TYR A 25 -13.52 3.70 18.21
C TYR A 25 -12.91 4.59 19.31
N GLU A 26 -12.62 4.00 20.46
CA GLU A 26 -12.19 4.69 21.69
C GLU A 26 -11.03 5.68 21.46
N THR A 27 -10.08 5.35 20.59
CA THR A 27 -8.95 6.25 20.28
C THR A 27 -9.41 7.50 19.57
N LEU A 28 -10.32 7.40 18.59
CA LEU A 28 -10.86 8.54 17.85
C LEU A 28 -11.73 9.42 18.74
N GLU A 29 -12.59 8.80 19.56
CA GLU A 29 -13.44 9.51 20.53
C GLU A 29 -12.60 10.31 21.55
N LYS A 30 -11.53 9.69 22.09
CA LYS A 30 -10.59 10.36 23.01
C LYS A 30 -9.84 11.51 22.34
N MET A 31 -9.44 11.34 21.08
CA MET A 31 -8.76 12.40 20.33
C MET A 31 -9.69 13.58 20.07
N LEU A 32 -10.90 13.32 19.62
CA LEU A 32 -11.91 14.36 19.40
C LEU A 32 -12.22 15.14 20.67
N ALA A 33 -12.47 14.44 21.79
CA ALA A 33 -12.73 15.04 23.09
C ALA A 33 -11.56 15.90 23.58
N SER A 34 -10.33 15.36 23.56
CA SER A 34 -9.10 16.07 23.96
C SER A 34 -8.80 17.25 23.04
N GLY A 35 -9.07 17.11 21.74
CA GLY A 35 -8.94 18.18 20.77
C GLY A 35 -9.88 19.35 21.04
N ARG A 36 -11.14 19.06 21.29
CA ARG A 36 -12.16 20.07 21.64
C ARG A 36 -11.85 20.78 22.97
N GLU A 37 -11.41 20.04 23.99
CA GLU A 37 -10.98 20.62 25.26
C GLU A 37 -9.84 21.62 25.10
N GLN A 38 -8.93 21.38 24.16
CA GLN A 38 -7.77 22.23 23.91
C GLN A 38 -7.95 23.18 22.72
N LYS A 39 -9.11 23.25 22.08
CA LYS A 39 -9.36 23.94 20.81
C LYS A 39 -8.87 25.38 20.81
N GLU A 40 -9.21 26.19 21.81
CA GLU A 40 -8.78 27.61 21.89
C GLU A 40 -7.24 27.73 21.94
N LYS A 41 -6.58 26.85 22.70
CA LYS A 41 -5.13 26.82 22.78
C LYS A 41 -4.51 26.42 21.45
N LEU A 42 -5.08 25.42 20.77
CA LEU A 42 -4.61 24.93 19.47
C LEU A 42 -4.74 25.96 18.37
N LEU A 43 -5.83 26.75 18.38
CA LEU A 43 -6.04 27.83 17.39
C LEU A 43 -5.02 28.98 17.56
N ASN A 44 -4.46 29.19 18.75
CA ASN A 44 -3.59 30.31 19.07
C ASN A 44 -2.09 29.99 19.13
N ASN A 45 -1.71 28.73 19.07
CA ASN A 45 -0.30 28.31 19.16
C ASN A 45 0.05 27.17 18.19
N SER A 46 1.21 26.56 18.41
CA SER A 46 1.74 25.47 17.58
C SER A 46 1.59 24.07 18.20
N GLY A 47 0.86 23.93 19.32
CA GLY A 47 0.57 22.64 19.91
C GLY A 47 -0.31 21.78 18.99
N GLN A 48 -0.30 20.48 19.19
CA GLN A 48 -1.12 19.51 18.45
C GLN A 48 -1.64 18.45 19.40
N VAL A 49 -2.81 17.90 19.10
CA VAL A 49 -3.31 16.66 19.70
C VAL A 49 -3.06 15.56 18.67
N LEU A 50 -2.15 14.67 19.02
CA LEU A 50 -1.70 13.59 18.15
C LEU A 50 -2.02 12.23 18.76
N GLY A 51 -2.27 11.26 17.92
CA GLY A 51 -2.41 9.85 18.25
C GLY A 51 -1.74 8.97 17.22
N PHE A 52 -1.56 7.71 17.56
CA PHE A 52 -1.04 6.70 16.67
C PHE A 52 -1.91 5.46 16.78
N VAL A 53 -2.18 4.83 15.65
CA VAL A 53 -2.84 3.54 15.57
C VAL A 53 -1.88 2.55 14.98
N PHE A 54 -1.68 1.43 15.68
CA PHE A 54 -0.84 0.32 15.25
C PHE A 54 -1.72 -0.89 14.97
N ASP A 55 -1.28 -1.75 14.08
CA ASP A 55 -1.93 -3.05 13.89
C ASP A 55 -1.51 -4.07 14.97
N GLY A 56 -1.93 -5.33 14.79
CA GLY A 56 -1.81 -6.35 15.84
C GLY A 56 -0.38 -6.77 16.16
N ASP A 57 0.54 -6.71 15.20
CA ASP A 57 1.96 -7.04 15.33
C ASP A 57 2.87 -5.79 15.38
N GLY A 58 2.28 -4.59 15.16
CA GLY A 58 2.93 -3.30 15.40
C GLY A 58 3.93 -2.89 14.32
N ASP A 59 3.84 -3.44 13.12
CA ASP A 59 4.68 -3.09 11.98
C ASP A 59 4.11 -1.95 11.13
N ARG A 60 2.78 -1.71 11.19
CA ARG A 60 2.05 -0.60 10.57
C ARG A 60 1.77 0.52 11.55
N CYS A 61 1.68 1.73 11.01
CA CYS A 61 1.32 2.90 11.79
C CYS A 61 0.53 3.91 10.98
N PHE A 62 -0.58 4.38 11.54
CA PHE A 62 -1.25 5.61 11.09
C PHE A 62 -1.06 6.69 12.14
N LEU A 63 -0.67 7.89 11.70
CA LEU A 63 -0.63 9.07 12.55
C LEU A 63 -1.98 9.77 12.48
N LEU A 64 -2.54 10.09 13.64
CA LEU A 64 -3.77 10.83 13.79
C LEU A 64 -3.49 12.24 14.32
N CYS A 65 -4.19 13.25 13.80
CA CYS A 65 -4.04 14.62 14.24
C CYS A 65 -5.42 15.31 14.30
N TYR A 66 -5.78 15.89 15.43
CA TYR A 66 -6.99 16.69 15.52
C TYR A 66 -6.83 18.04 14.82
N ASP A 67 -7.74 18.34 13.90
CA ASP A 67 -7.85 19.65 13.23
C ASP A 67 -8.86 20.55 13.98
N PRO A 68 -8.41 21.61 14.67
CA PRO A 68 -9.30 22.50 15.42
C PRO A 68 -10.13 23.43 14.52
N PHE A 69 -9.80 23.58 13.24
CA PHE A 69 -10.53 24.43 12.29
C PHE A 69 -11.73 23.70 11.70
N GLN A 70 -11.57 22.43 11.35
CA GLN A 70 -12.63 21.61 10.77
C GLN A 70 -13.36 20.73 11.78
N ASP A 71 -12.89 20.66 13.03
CA ASP A 71 -13.42 19.78 14.09
C ASP A 71 -13.46 18.31 13.64
N CYS A 72 -12.34 17.83 13.12
CA CYS A 72 -12.20 16.47 12.61
C CYS A 72 -10.86 15.85 13.06
N VAL A 73 -10.71 14.56 12.85
CA VAL A 73 -9.44 13.84 13.03
C VAL A 73 -8.85 13.53 11.66
N LEU A 74 -7.70 14.10 11.36
CA LEU A 74 -6.91 13.77 10.17
C LEU A 74 -6.23 12.43 10.35
N VAL A 75 -6.19 11.65 9.27
CA VAL A 75 -5.48 10.37 9.19
C VAL A 75 -4.34 10.52 8.20
N VAL A 76 -3.11 10.37 8.68
CA VAL A 76 -1.90 10.44 7.85
C VAL A 76 -1.48 9.01 7.54
N GLY A 77 -1.78 8.56 6.32
CA GLY A 77 -1.51 7.21 5.80
C GLY A 77 -0.03 6.97 5.48
N GLY A 78 0.27 5.76 5.02
CA GLY A 78 1.63 5.32 4.77
C GLY A 78 2.37 6.15 3.74
N ASP A 79 1.78 6.42 2.59
CA ASP A 79 2.38 7.23 1.52
C ASP A 79 2.69 8.66 1.97
N THR A 80 1.76 9.27 2.71
CA THR A 80 1.94 10.63 3.27
C THR A 80 3.05 10.66 4.32
N GLN A 81 3.11 9.68 5.21
CA GLN A 81 4.18 9.55 6.20
C GLN A 81 5.54 9.36 5.54
N ALA A 82 5.59 8.51 4.51
CA ALA A 82 6.82 8.26 3.74
C ALA A 82 7.30 9.50 2.99
N PHE A 83 6.38 10.28 2.40
CA PHE A 83 6.72 11.56 1.76
C PHE A 83 7.36 12.53 2.76
N PHE A 84 6.79 12.72 3.95
CA PHE A 84 7.40 13.59 4.97
C PHE A 84 8.80 13.10 5.37
N GLN A 85 8.96 11.80 5.59
CA GLN A 85 10.25 11.21 5.94
C GLN A 85 11.27 11.36 4.79
N ALA A 86 10.88 11.11 3.54
CA ALA A 86 11.72 11.31 2.36
C ALA A 86 12.18 12.77 2.23
N LYS A 87 11.27 13.73 2.41
CA LYS A 87 11.58 15.15 2.37
C LYS A 87 12.57 15.56 3.45
N LEU A 88 12.44 15.06 4.68
CA LEU A 88 13.39 15.29 5.76
C LEU A 88 14.76 14.66 5.45
N LEU A 89 14.78 13.44 4.91
CA LEU A 89 16.01 12.77 4.49
C LEU A 89 16.74 13.60 3.44
N GLN A 90 16.03 14.10 2.44
CA GLN A 90 16.60 14.92 1.37
C GLN A 90 17.20 16.23 1.90
N GLN A 91 16.61 16.85 2.92
CA GLN A 91 17.14 18.05 3.54
C GLN A 91 18.38 17.80 4.41
N ASN A 92 18.48 16.62 5.03
CA ASN A 92 19.51 16.32 6.02
C ASN A 92 20.75 15.64 5.45
N TYR A 93 20.68 15.06 4.25
CA TYR A 93 21.78 14.29 3.67
C TYR A 93 22.19 14.81 2.29
N SER A 94 23.51 14.93 2.10
CA SER A 94 24.11 15.03 0.78
C SER A 94 24.38 13.63 0.27
N TRP A 95 23.56 13.16 -0.64
CA TRP A 95 23.62 11.80 -1.16
C TRP A 95 24.82 11.60 -2.10
N ASN A 96 25.50 10.47 -1.99
CA ASN A 96 26.60 10.12 -2.88
C ASN A 96 26.09 9.60 -4.24
N GLN A 97 24.84 9.17 -4.29
CA GLN A 97 24.12 8.79 -5.51
C GLN A 97 22.64 9.11 -5.30
N VAL A 98 21.84 9.11 -6.36
CA VAL A 98 20.41 9.42 -6.26
C VAL A 98 19.74 8.39 -5.35
N PRO A 99 19.05 8.82 -4.27
CA PRO A 99 18.39 7.92 -3.36
C PRO A 99 17.13 7.32 -3.99
N LEU A 100 16.86 6.06 -3.69
CA LEU A 100 15.70 5.32 -4.18
C LEU A 100 14.57 5.33 -3.15
N PHE A 101 13.37 5.65 -3.62
CA PHE A 101 12.11 5.45 -2.94
C PHE A 101 11.37 4.25 -3.58
N VAL A 102 10.94 3.31 -2.75
CA VAL A 102 10.19 2.14 -3.20
C VAL A 102 8.80 2.16 -2.61
N ASN A 103 7.76 2.06 -3.44
CA ASN A 103 6.40 1.85 -2.98
C ASN A 103 5.74 0.67 -3.69
N THR A 104 4.58 0.24 -3.22
CA THR A 104 3.83 -0.83 -3.87
C THR A 104 2.91 -0.27 -4.95
N VAL A 105 2.43 -1.14 -5.82
CA VAL A 105 1.45 -0.77 -6.87
C VAL A 105 0.10 -0.29 -6.28
N GLU A 106 -0.16 -0.54 -4.99
CA GLU A 106 -1.36 -0.04 -4.29
C GLU A 106 -1.24 1.43 -3.87
N SER A 107 -0.03 1.97 -3.79
CA SER A 107 0.23 3.37 -3.42
C SER A 107 -0.35 4.37 -4.42
N ASP A 108 -0.58 5.58 -3.95
CA ASP A 108 -0.94 6.71 -4.81
C ASP A 108 0.19 6.97 -5.83
N LEU A 109 -0.16 7.04 -7.11
CA LEU A 109 0.82 7.36 -8.17
C LEU A 109 1.47 8.73 -7.95
N GLU A 110 0.71 9.69 -7.42
CA GLU A 110 1.22 11.04 -7.14
C GLU A 110 2.21 11.06 -5.97
N ALA A 111 2.15 10.11 -5.03
CA ALA A 111 3.15 9.97 -3.99
C ALA A 111 4.55 9.71 -4.57
N GLY A 112 4.64 8.77 -5.51
CA GLY A 112 5.89 8.50 -6.23
C GLY A 112 6.40 9.72 -7.01
N ARG A 113 5.52 10.41 -7.76
CA ARG A 113 5.86 11.63 -8.49
C ARG A 113 6.34 12.76 -7.58
N ALA A 114 5.65 12.96 -6.45
CA ALA A 114 6.05 13.99 -5.48
C ALA A 114 7.43 13.72 -4.87
N VAL A 115 7.72 12.45 -4.59
CA VAL A 115 9.05 12.05 -4.09
C VAL A 115 10.12 12.20 -5.18
N GLN A 116 9.80 11.91 -6.44
CA GLN A 116 10.70 12.14 -7.57
C GLN A 116 11.03 13.63 -7.73
N GLN A 117 10.05 14.53 -7.58
CA GLN A 117 10.24 15.98 -7.66
C GLN A 117 11.18 16.52 -6.58
N ILE A 118 11.31 15.86 -5.45
CA ILE A 118 12.27 16.25 -4.40
C ILE A 118 13.64 15.56 -4.55
N GLY A 119 13.88 14.83 -5.66
CA GLY A 119 15.20 14.34 -6.05
C GLY A 119 15.50 12.89 -5.75
N PHE A 120 14.46 12.04 -5.59
CA PHE A 120 14.61 10.59 -5.50
C PHE A 120 14.36 9.93 -6.86
N GLU A 121 14.98 8.79 -7.10
CA GLU A 121 14.43 7.81 -8.03
C GLU A 121 13.29 7.05 -7.36
N THR A 122 12.31 6.61 -8.16
CA THR A 122 11.14 5.90 -7.66
C THR A 122 10.99 4.54 -8.33
N MET A 123 10.58 3.55 -7.56
CA MET A 123 10.31 2.21 -8.04
C MET A 123 9.02 1.68 -7.39
N GLN A 124 8.18 1.05 -8.21
CA GLN A 124 7.04 0.31 -7.70
C GLN A 124 7.36 -1.19 -7.67
N CYS A 125 7.06 -1.85 -6.56
CA CYS A 125 7.08 -3.31 -6.41
C CYS A 125 5.66 -3.87 -6.28
N ALA A 126 5.54 -5.19 -6.24
CA ALA A 126 4.29 -5.86 -5.94
C ALA A 126 3.83 -5.59 -4.50
N VAL A 127 2.60 -5.98 -4.20
CA VAL A 127 1.97 -5.73 -2.89
C VAL A 127 2.60 -6.59 -1.80
N GLY A 128 2.89 -5.96 -0.67
CA GLY A 128 3.45 -6.58 0.52
C GLY A 128 4.84 -6.04 0.87
N ASP A 129 5.00 -5.73 2.14
CA ASP A 129 6.25 -5.23 2.74
C ASP A 129 7.47 -6.10 2.42
N LYS A 130 7.28 -7.42 2.26
CA LYS A 130 8.31 -8.39 1.86
C LYS A 130 9.01 -8.00 0.55
N TRP A 131 8.30 -7.39 -0.39
CA TRP A 131 8.88 -6.97 -1.65
C TRP A 131 9.68 -5.68 -1.53
N ILE A 132 9.23 -4.77 -0.67
CA ILE A 132 10.01 -3.58 -0.30
C ILE A 132 11.28 -4.01 0.46
N LEU A 133 11.16 -4.94 1.40
CA LEU A 133 12.30 -5.51 2.13
C LEU A 133 13.28 -6.21 1.18
N TRP A 134 12.76 -6.94 0.19
CA TRP A 134 13.59 -7.55 -0.85
C TRP A 134 14.40 -6.49 -1.61
N GLN A 135 13.76 -5.41 -2.07
CA GLN A 135 14.45 -4.32 -2.76
C GLN A 135 15.51 -3.68 -1.84
N SER A 136 15.18 -3.43 -0.59
CA SER A 136 16.13 -2.86 0.37
C SER A 136 17.37 -3.73 0.56
N CYS A 137 17.20 -5.04 0.69
CA CYS A 137 18.31 -6.00 0.77
C CYS A 137 19.15 -6.02 -0.51
N PHE A 138 18.49 -6.04 -1.67
CA PHE A 138 19.16 -6.05 -2.96
C PHE A 138 20.09 -4.85 -3.14
N TYR A 139 19.61 -3.65 -2.86
CA TYR A 139 20.40 -2.42 -2.98
C TYR A 139 21.47 -2.29 -1.89
N ASP A 140 21.24 -2.81 -0.67
CA ASP A 140 22.27 -2.92 0.37
C ASP A 140 23.42 -3.83 -0.08
N TRP A 141 23.11 -4.97 -0.68
CA TRP A 141 24.11 -5.87 -1.24
C TRP A 141 24.87 -5.23 -2.39
N GLN A 142 24.18 -4.54 -3.28
CA GLN A 142 24.79 -3.81 -4.38
C GLN A 142 25.79 -2.78 -3.86
N ALA A 143 25.41 -1.97 -2.89
CA ALA A 143 26.29 -0.96 -2.29
C ALA A 143 27.54 -1.57 -1.64
N LYS A 144 27.40 -2.71 -0.94
CA LYS A 144 28.53 -3.45 -0.38
C LYS A 144 29.44 -4.03 -1.47
N LEU A 145 28.87 -4.59 -2.54
CA LEU A 145 29.64 -5.12 -3.66
C LEU A 145 30.44 -4.03 -4.37
N GLU A 146 29.84 -2.86 -4.61
CA GLU A 146 30.52 -1.69 -5.15
C GLU A 146 31.66 -1.23 -4.23
N TYR A 147 31.43 -1.22 -2.92
CA TYR A 147 32.46 -0.91 -1.96
C TYR A 147 33.63 -1.89 -2.03
N TYR A 148 33.38 -3.20 -2.10
CA TYR A 148 34.43 -4.21 -2.28
C TYR A 148 35.20 -3.99 -3.57
N LEU A 149 34.52 -3.78 -4.71
CA LEU A 149 35.17 -3.52 -6.00
C LEU A 149 36.08 -2.29 -5.94
N ASN A 150 35.65 -1.23 -5.29
CA ASN A 150 36.43 0.00 -5.16
C ASN A 150 37.66 -0.16 -4.24
N LYS A 151 37.55 -0.98 -3.20
CA LYS A 151 38.65 -1.20 -2.24
C LYS A 151 39.63 -2.26 -2.68
N ILE A 152 39.20 -3.24 -3.44
CA ILE A 152 40.05 -4.27 -4.03
C ILE A 152 40.81 -3.70 -5.28
N ALA A 153 40.96 -2.40 -5.33
CA ALA A 153 41.44 -1.70 -6.52
C ALA A 153 42.80 -2.19 -6.99
N ALA A 154 42.81 -2.39 -8.20
CA ALA A 154 43.71 -2.18 -9.26
C ALA A 154 44.70 -3.27 -9.61
N SER A 155 45.60 -3.82 -8.91
CA SER A 155 46.63 -4.63 -9.58
C SER A 155 46.91 -6.02 -9.02
N GLN A 156 46.62 -6.24 -7.80
CA GLN A 156 46.91 -7.53 -7.13
C GLN A 156 45.72 -8.51 -7.11
N PHE A 157 44.49 -8.03 -7.38
CA PHE A 157 43.26 -8.80 -7.19
C PHE A 157 42.33 -8.84 -8.40
N ARG A 158 42.91 -8.78 -9.62
CA ARG A 158 42.11 -8.77 -10.87
C ARG A 158 41.16 -9.96 -11.00
N ILE A 159 41.56 -11.16 -10.58
CA ILE A 159 40.73 -12.37 -10.59
C ILE A 159 39.54 -12.20 -9.62
N LEU A 160 39.77 -11.58 -8.51
CA LEU A 160 38.76 -11.34 -7.49
C LEU A 160 37.72 -10.31 -7.96
N GLN A 161 38.17 -9.21 -8.59
CA GLN A 161 37.27 -8.24 -9.19
C GLN A 161 36.34 -8.89 -10.21
N GLU A 162 36.89 -9.77 -11.04
CA GLU A 162 36.12 -10.51 -12.05
C GLU A 162 35.08 -11.45 -11.42
N GLN A 163 35.46 -12.17 -10.36
CA GLN A 163 34.54 -13.04 -9.62
C GLN A 163 33.41 -12.27 -8.92
N VAL A 164 33.72 -11.13 -8.31
CA VAL A 164 32.73 -10.24 -7.69
C VAL A 164 31.80 -9.68 -8.76
N ARG A 165 32.36 -9.19 -9.87
CA ARG A 165 31.59 -8.65 -11.00
C ARG A 165 30.65 -9.71 -11.60
N THR A 166 31.15 -10.92 -11.88
CA THR A 166 30.34 -12.01 -12.41
C THR A 166 29.18 -12.38 -11.48
N ARG A 167 29.42 -12.39 -10.15
CA ARG A 167 28.34 -12.66 -9.20
C ARG A 167 27.32 -11.52 -9.11
N LEU A 168 27.77 -10.27 -9.23
CA LEU A 168 26.90 -9.10 -9.31
C LEU A 168 26.01 -9.17 -10.56
N GLU A 169 26.59 -9.49 -11.71
CA GLU A 169 25.87 -9.71 -12.96
C GLU A 169 24.88 -10.87 -12.87
N GLN A 170 25.28 -11.97 -12.23
CA GLN A 170 24.38 -13.11 -11.97
C GLN A 170 23.22 -12.75 -11.04
N MET A 171 23.45 -11.92 -10.01
CA MET A 171 22.40 -11.42 -9.14
C MET A 171 21.43 -10.49 -9.87
N VAL A 172 21.94 -9.59 -10.71
CA VAL A 172 21.13 -8.68 -11.52
C VAL A 172 20.36 -9.42 -12.63
N GLN A 173 20.98 -10.43 -13.21
CA GLN A 173 20.37 -11.26 -14.29
C GLN A 173 19.45 -12.36 -13.74
N SER A 174 19.56 -12.72 -12.47
CA SER A 174 18.61 -13.66 -11.86
C SER A 174 17.26 -12.97 -11.69
N THR A 175 16.52 -12.91 -12.76
CA THR A 175 15.15 -12.40 -12.83
C THR A 175 14.14 -13.23 -12.03
N LYS A 176 14.59 -14.29 -11.38
CA LYS A 176 13.79 -15.07 -10.43
C LYS A 176 14.02 -14.51 -9.05
N PHE A 177 12.94 -13.97 -8.47
CA PHE A 177 12.87 -13.50 -7.09
C PHE A 177 13.00 -14.65 -6.09
N ASP A 178 14.07 -15.41 -6.21
CA ASP A 178 14.48 -16.33 -5.16
C ASP A 178 15.34 -15.56 -4.15
N ALA A 179 14.65 -14.88 -3.23
CA ALA A 179 15.26 -14.11 -2.16
C ALA A 179 16.23 -14.97 -1.35
N LEU A 180 15.90 -16.23 -1.14
CA LEU A 180 16.75 -17.17 -0.40
C LEU A 180 18.03 -17.47 -1.18
N PHE A 181 17.92 -17.73 -2.48
CA PHE A 181 19.06 -17.99 -3.35
C PHE A 181 20.01 -16.79 -3.46
N ALA A 182 19.45 -15.59 -3.62
CA ALA A 182 20.24 -14.35 -3.64
C ALA A 182 20.93 -14.10 -2.30
N THR A 183 20.24 -14.28 -1.18
CA THR A 183 20.83 -14.18 0.18
C THR A 183 21.96 -15.16 0.37
N MET A 184 21.79 -16.42 0.03
CA MET A 184 22.83 -17.46 0.12
C MET A 184 24.04 -17.12 -0.72
N ASN A 185 23.86 -16.63 -1.92
CA ASN A 185 24.95 -16.20 -2.82
C ASN A 185 25.71 -15.02 -2.21
N PHE A 186 25.01 -14.02 -1.69
CA PHE A 186 25.61 -12.86 -1.04
C PHE A 186 26.40 -13.28 0.21
N MET A 187 25.82 -14.08 1.11
CA MET A 187 26.51 -14.59 2.31
C MET A 187 27.72 -15.44 1.95
N SER A 188 27.64 -16.24 0.90
CA SER A 188 28.76 -17.03 0.37
C SER A 188 29.89 -16.15 -0.13
N LEU A 189 29.57 -15.02 -0.81
CA LEU A 189 30.55 -14.05 -1.24
C LEU A 189 31.19 -13.30 -0.08
N GLU A 190 30.41 -12.87 0.92
CA GLU A 190 30.93 -12.24 2.13
C GLU A 190 31.91 -13.15 2.86
N LYS A 191 31.53 -14.42 3.05
CA LYS A 191 32.42 -15.42 3.66
C LYS A 191 33.70 -15.62 2.87
N TRP A 192 33.60 -15.60 1.54
CA TRP A 192 34.76 -15.70 0.67
C TRP A 192 35.67 -14.46 0.80
N VAL A 193 35.12 -13.23 0.85
CA VAL A 193 35.87 -11.98 1.08
C VAL A 193 36.56 -12.04 2.45
N SER A 194 35.85 -12.42 3.49
CA SER A 194 36.39 -12.58 4.85
C SER A 194 37.60 -13.55 4.86
N ASN A 195 37.46 -14.72 4.24
CA ASN A 195 38.50 -15.78 4.25
C ASN A 195 39.74 -15.42 3.39
N ASN A 196 39.58 -14.65 2.32
CA ASN A 196 40.68 -14.42 1.36
C ASN A 196 41.31 -13.01 1.49
N ILE A 197 40.59 -12.04 2.05
CA ILE A 197 41.05 -10.66 2.19
C ILE A 197 41.10 -10.25 3.65
N GLY A 198 40.11 -10.64 4.43
CA GLY A 198 40.03 -10.40 5.87
C GLY A 198 38.70 -9.77 6.30
N ASP A 199 38.35 -10.01 7.55
CA ASP A 199 37.13 -9.49 8.18
C ASP A 199 37.07 -7.96 8.24
N GLU A 200 38.22 -7.29 8.22
CA GLU A 200 38.30 -5.83 8.26
C GLU A 200 37.61 -5.18 7.05
N LEU A 201 37.74 -5.77 5.85
CA LEU A 201 37.08 -5.25 4.66
C LEU A 201 35.56 -5.46 4.73
N VAL A 202 35.11 -6.61 5.24
CA VAL A 202 33.67 -6.89 5.45
C VAL A 202 33.07 -5.90 6.44
N ASN A 203 33.73 -5.71 7.59
CA ASN A 203 33.29 -4.78 8.62
C ASN A 203 33.28 -3.31 8.11
N SER A 204 34.27 -2.94 7.27
CA SER A 204 34.31 -1.62 6.66
C SER A 204 33.19 -1.40 5.67
N ALA A 205 32.77 -2.42 4.91
CA ALA A 205 31.61 -2.34 4.03
C ALA A 205 30.32 -2.16 4.83
N TYR A 206 30.13 -2.89 5.93
CA TYR A 206 29.00 -2.65 6.83
C TYR A 206 29.00 -1.22 7.39
N ALA A 207 30.14 -0.72 7.87
CA ALA A 207 30.26 0.64 8.36
C ALA A 207 29.93 1.68 7.27
N HIS A 208 30.31 1.40 6.02
CA HIS A 208 30.01 2.26 4.86
C HIS A 208 28.51 2.35 4.61
N VAL A 209 27.82 1.22 4.47
CA VAL A 209 26.38 1.20 4.19
C VAL A 209 25.50 1.55 5.40
N CYS A 210 26.05 1.56 6.61
CA CYS A 210 25.39 2.14 7.79
C CYS A 210 25.26 3.68 7.71
N GLN A 211 25.98 4.35 6.83
CA GLN A 211 25.80 5.78 6.59
C GLN A 211 24.69 5.98 5.58
N GLN A 212 23.66 6.72 5.95
CA GLN A 212 22.45 6.91 5.12
C GLN A 212 22.76 7.35 3.70
N GLN A 213 23.69 8.28 3.52
CA GLN A 213 24.08 8.85 2.22
C GLN A 213 24.76 7.84 1.27
N ASN A 214 25.17 6.68 1.77
CA ASN A 214 25.82 5.64 0.96
C ASN A 214 24.84 4.52 0.54
N ASN A 215 23.60 4.57 1.02
CA ASN A 215 22.57 3.63 0.64
C ASN A 215 21.80 4.14 -0.57
N ILE A 216 21.63 3.28 -1.58
CA ILE A 216 20.73 3.56 -2.70
C ILE A 216 19.29 3.54 -2.17
N PHE A 217 18.87 2.45 -1.51
CA PHE A 217 17.55 2.38 -0.89
C PHE A 217 17.48 3.33 0.31
N ALA A 218 16.65 4.35 0.20
CA ALA A 218 16.47 5.33 1.26
C ALA A 218 15.24 5.05 2.12
N ILE A 219 14.11 4.75 1.50
CA ILE A 219 12.83 4.55 2.16
C ILE A 219 11.90 3.73 1.28
N GLY A 220 11.05 2.91 1.88
CA GLY A 220 9.96 2.22 1.20
C GLY A 220 8.66 2.34 1.97
N SER A 221 7.52 2.30 1.26
CA SER A 221 6.20 2.47 1.86
C SER A 221 5.10 1.65 1.20
N GLU A 222 4.07 1.39 1.99
CA GLU A 222 2.74 0.98 1.55
C GLU A 222 1.71 1.95 2.11
N GLU A 223 0.63 2.20 1.37
CA GLU A 223 -0.50 3.00 1.85
C GLU A 223 -1.08 2.46 3.15
N SER A 224 -1.00 1.15 3.35
CA SER A 224 -1.44 0.44 4.56
C SER A 224 -0.69 0.81 5.86
N GLY A 225 0.29 1.74 5.81
CA GLY A 225 1.03 2.24 6.96
C GLY A 225 2.37 1.57 7.23
N HIS A 226 2.81 0.63 6.39
CA HIS A 226 4.20 0.14 6.44
C HIS A 226 5.15 1.20 5.89
N VAL A 227 6.15 1.58 6.69
CA VAL A 227 7.27 2.41 6.23
C VAL A 227 8.58 1.75 6.64
N ILE A 228 9.36 1.38 5.62
CA ILE A 228 10.63 0.67 5.77
C ILE A 228 11.78 1.66 5.62
N THR A 229 12.62 1.76 6.64
CA THR A 229 13.79 2.65 6.68
C THR A 229 14.99 1.96 7.28
N LEU A 230 16.19 2.49 6.99
CA LEU A 230 17.43 2.03 7.57
C LEU A 230 17.41 2.11 9.09
N ALA A 231 17.74 1.01 9.74
CA ALA A 231 18.09 0.93 11.16
C ALA A 231 19.52 0.36 11.32
N LYS A 232 20.05 0.44 12.51
CA LYS A 232 21.40 -0.05 12.83
C LYS A 232 21.34 -0.98 14.03
N ILE A 233 21.94 -2.14 13.88
CA ILE A 233 22.08 -3.11 14.99
C ILE A 233 23.55 -3.23 15.34
N ASN A 234 23.87 -3.01 16.60
CA ASN A 234 25.21 -3.20 17.12
C ASN A 234 25.35 -4.64 17.63
N SER A 235 26.26 -5.40 17.05
CA SER A 235 26.59 -6.76 17.46
C SER A 235 28.09 -6.83 17.79
N GLY A 236 28.40 -6.74 19.06
CA GLY A 236 29.81 -6.63 19.51
C GLY A 236 30.46 -5.34 18.99
N HIS A 237 31.51 -5.47 18.18
CA HIS A 237 32.24 -4.34 17.61
C HIS A 237 31.77 -3.96 16.21
N VAL A 238 30.74 -4.63 15.65
CA VAL A 238 30.27 -4.43 14.30
C VAL A 238 28.86 -3.84 14.33
N THR A 239 28.69 -2.72 13.64
CA THR A 239 27.38 -2.13 13.37
C THR A 239 26.89 -2.64 12.01
N ARG A 240 25.71 -3.23 11.97
CA ARG A 240 25.08 -3.76 10.75
C ARG A 240 23.87 -2.94 10.38
N PRO A 241 23.68 -2.61 9.09
CA PRO A 241 22.43 -2.03 8.61
C PRO A 241 21.33 -3.10 8.65
N VAL A 242 20.12 -2.66 8.97
CA VAL A 242 18.91 -3.46 8.91
C VAL A 242 17.81 -2.57 8.34
N PHE A 243 17.09 -3.06 7.37
CA PHE A 243 15.89 -2.41 6.91
C PHE A 243 14.70 -3.04 7.62
N ILE A 244 13.84 -2.21 8.20
CA ILE A 244 12.78 -2.70 9.06
C ILE A 244 11.52 -1.88 8.88
N GLY A 245 10.40 -2.57 8.70
CA GLY A 245 9.04 -2.08 8.95
C GLY A 245 8.79 -2.17 10.45
N ASN A 246 8.57 -1.03 11.08
CA ASN A 246 8.25 -0.95 12.50
C ASN A 246 7.39 0.28 12.75
N GLY A 247 6.15 0.06 13.16
CA GLY A 247 5.16 1.11 13.34
C GLY A 247 5.60 2.19 14.33
N LEU A 248 6.22 1.82 15.47
CA LEU A 248 6.71 2.80 16.43
C LEU A 248 7.85 3.67 15.83
N LYS A 249 8.77 3.06 15.10
CA LYS A 249 9.83 3.80 14.41
C LYS A 249 9.23 4.72 13.33
N CYS A 250 8.26 4.23 12.58
CA CYS A 250 7.53 5.03 11.60
C CYS A 250 6.87 6.24 12.26
N ALA A 251 6.15 6.03 13.36
CA ALA A 251 5.50 7.08 14.14
C ALA A 251 6.50 8.18 14.58
N LEU A 252 7.62 7.78 15.17
CA LEU A 252 8.64 8.72 15.64
C LEU A 252 9.34 9.46 14.50
N ASN A 253 9.65 8.78 13.40
CA ASN A 253 10.26 9.40 12.23
C ASN A 253 9.30 10.39 11.56
N SER A 254 8.01 10.05 11.43
CA SER A 254 6.98 10.91 10.86
C SER A 254 6.77 12.16 11.72
N LEU A 255 6.71 11.98 13.04
CA LEU A 255 6.60 13.10 13.99
C LEU A 255 7.82 14.04 13.88
N ALA A 256 9.03 13.48 13.83
CA ALA A 256 10.26 14.25 13.67
C ALA A 256 10.28 15.00 12.32
N ALA A 257 9.83 14.36 11.24
CA ALA A 257 9.77 14.96 9.92
C ALA A 257 8.76 16.11 9.87
N ILE A 258 7.54 15.89 10.36
CA ILE A 258 6.49 16.92 10.42
C ILE A 258 6.97 18.11 11.26
N HIS A 259 7.58 17.84 12.43
CA HIS A 259 8.10 18.90 13.30
C HIS A 259 9.22 19.72 12.64
N ALA A 260 10.16 19.06 11.97
CA ALA A 260 11.29 19.72 11.30
C ALA A 260 10.86 20.50 10.04
N LEU A 261 9.89 19.97 9.30
CA LEU A 261 9.38 20.60 8.07
C LEU A 261 8.37 21.70 8.32
N ARG A 262 7.83 21.75 9.52
CA ARG A 262 6.85 22.76 9.93
C ARG A 262 7.50 24.12 10.12
N THR A 263 6.97 25.14 9.46
CA THR A 263 7.53 26.50 9.51
C THR A 263 6.65 27.50 10.30
N VAL A 264 5.42 27.14 10.65
CA VAL A 264 4.42 28.11 11.14
C VAL A 264 3.57 27.57 12.28
N LYS A 265 2.78 28.46 12.88
CA LYS A 265 1.71 28.15 13.85
C LYS A 265 0.62 27.29 13.18
N ASN A 266 -0.34 26.81 13.97
CA ASN A 266 -1.53 26.16 13.44
C ASN A 266 -2.30 27.16 12.56
N THR A 267 -2.53 26.75 11.31
CA THR A 267 -3.40 27.44 10.35
C THR A 267 -4.19 26.39 9.58
N PRO A 268 -5.31 26.74 8.94
CA PRO A 268 -6.00 25.81 8.05
C PRO A 268 -5.08 25.19 7.01
N GLU A 269 -4.18 26.00 6.43
CA GLU A 269 -3.23 25.54 5.40
C GLU A 269 -2.23 24.52 5.96
N PHE A 270 -1.85 24.63 7.24
CA PHE A 270 -0.99 23.62 7.86
C PHE A 270 -1.71 22.26 7.97
N PHE A 271 -2.98 22.23 8.36
CA PHE A 271 -3.72 20.97 8.45
C PHE A 271 -4.04 20.39 7.07
N GLU A 272 -4.35 21.24 6.08
CA GLU A 272 -4.45 20.79 4.69
C GLU A 272 -3.13 20.22 4.17
N TRP A 273 -1.98 20.87 4.46
CA TRP A 273 -0.67 20.33 4.11
C TRP A 273 -0.37 19.01 4.86
N LEU A 274 -0.78 18.87 6.10
CA LEU A 274 -0.59 17.62 6.85
C LEU A 274 -1.42 16.48 6.26
N LYS A 275 -2.63 16.78 5.83
CA LYS A 275 -3.56 15.85 5.20
C LYS A 275 -3.10 15.46 3.79
N CYS A 276 -2.65 16.44 3.01
CA CYS A 276 -2.32 16.29 1.61
C CYS A 276 -1.07 17.11 1.24
N PRO A 277 0.15 16.60 1.53
CA PRO A 277 1.40 17.34 1.30
C PRO A 277 1.82 17.39 -0.18
N PHE A 278 1.15 16.63 -1.04
CA PHE A 278 1.28 16.60 -2.50
C PHE A 278 -0.12 16.48 -3.12
N PRO A 279 -0.32 16.86 -4.40
CA PRO A 279 -1.59 16.61 -5.06
C PRO A 279 -1.92 15.12 -5.03
N SER A 280 -3.02 14.73 -4.40
CA SER A 280 -3.46 13.33 -4.37
C SER A 280 -4.02 12.92 -5.73
N GLY A 281 -3.68 11.72 -6.16
CA GLY A 281 -4.28 11.07 -7.32
C GLY A 281 -5.68 10.53 -7.04
N PHE A 282 -6.24 9.88 -8.04
CA PHE A 282 -7.45 9.08 -7.89
C PHE A 282 -7.09 7.68 -7.40
N GLN A 283 -7.77 7.24 -6.35
CA GLN A 283 -7.61 5.90 -5.80
C GLN A 283 -8.99 5.29 -5.53
N LYS A 284 -9.21 4.09 -6.05
CA LYS A 284 -10.40 3.29 -5.74
C LYS A 284 -10.02 1.82 -5.66
N SER A 285 -10.51 1.14 -4.64
CA SER A 285 -10.30 -0.29 -4.41
C SER A 285 -11.66 -0.96 -4.21
N LEU A 286 -11.98 -1.93 -5.06
CA LEU A 286 -13.29 -2.58 -5.11
C LEU A 286 -13.12 -4.09 -4.84
N PRO A 287 -13.35 -4.54 -3.60
CA PRO A 287 -13.19 -5.94 -3.23
C PRO A 287 -14.39 -6.79 -3.67
N VAL A 288 -14.09 -7.99 -4.16
CA VAL A 288 -15.05 -9.06 -4.40
C VAL A 288 -14.73 -10.19 -3.43
N TYR A 289 -15.64 -10.48 -2.51
CA TYR A 289 -15.46 -11.53 -1.51
C TYR A 289 -15.96 -12.88 -1.99
N TYR A 290 -15.45 -13.95 -1.38
CA TYR A 290 -15.84 -15.34 -1.61
C TYR A 290 -15.63 -15.78 -3.06
N VAL A 291 -14.43 -15.52 -3.56
CA VAL A 291 -14.04 -15.78 -4.95
C VAL A 291 -13.44 -17.18 -5.13
N ASP A 292 -13.48 -17.68 -6.34
CA ASP A 292 -12.61 -18.77 -6.78
C ASP A 292 -11.32 -18.16 -7.35
N LYS A 293 -10.27 -18.18 -6.54
CA LYS A 293 -8.98 -17.54 -6.89
C LYS A 293 -8.34 -18.11 -8.16
N SER A 294 -8.59 -19.39 -8.45
CA SER A 294 -8.01 -20.06 -9.63
C SER A 294 -8.54 -19.50 -10.96
N LEU A 295 -9.68 -18.81 -10.93
CA LEU A 295 -10.23 -18.16 -12.12
C LEU A 295 -9.40 -16.97 -12.61
N LEU A 296 -8.49 -16.44 -11.77
CA LEU A 296 -7.56 -15.38 -12.16
C LEU A 296 -6.19 -15.92 -12.62
N ASP A 297 -5.94 -17.22 -12.53
CA ASP A 297 -4.69 -17.83 -12.95
C ASP A 297 -4.38 -17.59 -14.44
N GLU A 298 -3.11 -17.45 -14.78
CA GLU A 298 -2.67 -17.28 -16.17
C GLU A 298 -3.18 -18.44 -17.04
N GLY A 299 -3.87 -18.09 -18.13
CA GLY A 299 -4.46 -19.06 -19.07
C GLY A 299 -5.89 -19.49 -18.74
N SER A 300 -6.50 -18.98 -17.66
CA SER A 300 -7.92 -19.19 -17.42
C SER A 300 -8.77 -18.39 -18.44
N VAL A 301 -9.93 -18.93 -18.80
CA VAL A 301 -10.85 -18.28 -19.75
C VAL A 301 -11.33 -16.93 -19.20
N LEU A 302 -11.72 -16.90 -17.92
CA LEU A 302 -12.23 -15.67 -17.31
C LEU A 302 -11.15 -14.59 -17.15
N ARG A 303 -9.90 -14.95 -16.92
CA ARG A 303 -8.79 -13.99 -16.95
C ARG A 303 -8.63 -13.36 -18.33
N THR A 304 -8.70 -14.18 -19.39
CA THR A 304 -8.61 -13.70 -20.77
C THR A 304 -9.77 -12.75 -21.11
N GLU A 305 -11.00 -13.12 -20.74
CA GLU A 305 -12.18 -12.26 -20.91
C GLU A 305 -12.05 -10.94 -20.14
N LEU A 306 -11.53 -10.97 -18.92
CA LEU A 306 -11.27 -9.79 -18.10
C LEU A 306 -10.21 -8.88 -18.74
N GLU A 307 -9.12 -9.45 -19.24
CA GLU A 307 -8.05 -8.73 -19.93
C GLU A 307 -8.60 -8.02 -21.20
N GLU A 308 -9.35 -8.73 -22.04
CA GLU A 308 -9.99 -8.16 -23.21
C GLU A 308 -10.97 -7.03 -22.83
N LEU A 309 -11.77 -7.25 -21.79
CA LEU A 309 -12.73 -6.24 -21.31
C LEU A 309 -12.02 -4.98 -20.80
N LEU A 310 -10.90 -5.13 -20.08
CA LEU A 310 -10.08 -4.02 -19.63
C LEU A 310 -9.46 -3.28 -20.82
N LEU A 311 -8.82 -3.97 -21.75
CA LEU A 311 -8.18 -3.37 -22.92
C LEU A 311 -9.17 -2.55 -23.78
N VAL A 312 -10.39 -3.09 -24.01
CA VAL A 312 -11.43 -2.37 -24.76
C VAL A 312 -11.86 -1.09 -24.05
N ASN A 313 -11.98 -1.11 -22.72
CA ASN A 313 -12.46 0.04 -21.95
C ASN A 313 -11.36 1.04 -21.56
N LEU A 314 -10.09 0.67 -21.62
CA LEU A 314 -8.92 1.53 -21.40
C LEU A 314 -8.43 2.20 -22.70
N ASN A 315 -9.06 1.95 -23.86
CA ASN A 315 -8.69 2.58 -25.11
C ASN A 315 -9.14 4.05 -25.13
N TRP A 316 -8.45 4.86 -24.33
CA TRP A 316 -8.70 6.30 -24.23
C TRP A 316 -7.89 7.08 -25.26
N PRO A 317 -8.42 8.22 -25.79
CA PRO A 317 -7.68 9.02 -26.76
C PRO A 317 -6.33 9.46 -26.21
N GLU A 318 -5.29 9.38 -27.05
CA GLU A 318 -3.93 9.82 -26.75
C GLU A 318 -3.21 9.04 -25.61
N MET A 319 -3.80 7.93 -25.17
CA MET A 319 -3.22 7.04 -24.15
C MET A 319 -2.79 5.71 -24.76
N GLU A 320 -1.69 5.17 -24.23
CA GLU A 320 -1.21 3.83 -24.55
C GLU A 320 -1.46 2.90 -23.37
N VAL A 321 -1.79 1.64 -23.63
CA VAL A 321 -2.02 0.64 -22.58
C VAL A 321 -0.96 -0.43 -22.66
N GLU A 322 -0.28 -0.69 -21.56
CA GLU A 322 0.74 -1.71 -21.41
C GLU A 322 0.31 -2.75 -20.37
N ILE A 323 0.35 -4.04 -20.74
CA ILE A 323 0.18 -5.13 -19.79
C ILE A 323 1.53 -5.40 -19.11
N VAL A 324 1.57 -5.22 -17.80
CA VAL A 324 2.79 -5.38 -17.00
C VAL A 324 2.77 -6.72 -16.28
N LYS A 325 3.71 -7.59 -16.61
CA LYS A 325 3.91 -8.84 -15.86
C LYS A 325 4.87 -8.62 -14.70
N ARG A 326 4.39 -8.85 -13.49
CA ARG A 326 5.20 -8.84 -12.27
C ARG A 326 5.62 -10.25 -11.92
N GLN A 327 6.93 -10.49 -11.83
CA GLN A 327 7.44 -11.81 -11.45
C GLN A 327 7.13 -12.15 -9.97
N GLU A 328 6.98 -11.13 -9.15
CA GLU A 328 6.64 -11.23 -7.75
C GLU A 328 5.20 -11.73 -7.52
N GLU A 329 4.29 -11.37 -8.42
CA GLU A 329 2.88 -11.75 -8.40
C GLU A 329 2.41 -12.08 -9.82
N PRO A 330 2.75 -13.26 -10.36
CA PRO A 330 2.43 -13.62 -11.76
C PRO A 330 0.91 -13.74 -11.99
N GLU A 331 0.13 -13.96 -10.94
CA GLU A 331 -1.33 -14.05 -11.00
C GLU A 331 -2.00 -12.68 -11.10
N MET A 332 -1.31 -11.59 -10.73
CA MET A 332 -1.84 -10.23 -10.83
C MET A 332 -1.99 -9.84 -12.31
N LEU A 333 -3.17 -9.35 -12.68
CA LEU A 333 -3.39 -8.72 -13.98
C LEU A 333 -3.23 -7.21 -13.79
N LEU A 334 -2.12 -6.65 -14.27
CA LEU A 334 -1.77 -5.24 -14.15
C LEU A 334 -1.66 -4.60 -15.52
N LEU A 335 -2.39 -3.51 -15.73
CA LEU A 335 -2.34 -2.67 -16.91
C LEU A 335 -1.94 -1.24 -16.49
N ASN A 336 -0.88 -0.72 -17.12
CA ASN A 336 -0.53 0.68 -17.03
C ASN A 336 -1.14 1.43 -18.20
N VAL A 337 -1.70 2.60 -17.93
CA VAL A 337 -2.13 3.57 -18.92
C VAL A 337 -1.08 4.67 -18.98
N LEU A 338 -0.48 4.86 -20.13
CA LEU A 338 0.62 5.79 -20.34
C LEU A 338 0.16 7.01 -21.12
N GLU A 339 0.52 8.18 -20.65
CA GLU A 339 0.41 9.44 -21.37
C GLU A 339 1.81 9.94 -21.73
N ASN A 340 2.11 10.09 -23.01
CA ASN A 340 3.45 10.46 -23.48
C ASN A 340 4.57 9.55 -22.92
N GLY A 341 4.29 8.25 -22.77
CA GLY A 341 5.24 7.27 -22.23
C GLY A 341 5.42 7.28 -20.70
N LEU A 342 4.65 8.10 -19.98
CA LEU A 342 4.67 8.15 -18.52
C LEU A 342 3.39 7.54 -17.93
N PRO A 343 3.45 6.76 -16.84
CA PRO A 343 2.27 6.19 -16.21
C PRO A 343 1.30 7.29 -15.76
N ALA A 344 0.10 7.35 -16.35
CA ALA A 344 -0.99 8.25 -15.98
C ALA A 344 -2.05 7.53 -15.11
N ALA A 345 -2.23 6.24 -15.33
CA ALA A 345 -3.05 5.38 -14.47
C ALA A 345 -2.47 3.95 -14.40
N ALA A 346 -2.87 3.23 -13.36
CA ALA A 346 -2.66 1.80 -13.21
C ALA A 346 -3.98 1.14 -12.81
N VAL A 347 -4.35 0.08 -13.53
CA VAL A 347 -5.54 -0.72 -13.25
C VAL A 347 -5.10 -2.16 -13.06
N PHE A 348 -5.44 -2.74 -11.92
CA PHE A 348 -5.04 -4.12 -11.67
C PHE A 348 -6.06 -4.90 -10.85
N VAL A 349 -6.07 -6.21 -11.09
CA VAL A 349 -6.86 -7.17 -10.35
C VAL A 349 -5.94 -8.21 -9.76
N ARG A 350 -6.08 -8.45 -8.46
CA ARG A 350 -5.29 -9.44 -7.73
C ARG A 350 -6.08 -10.17 -6.66
N ASN A 351 -5.65 -11.38 -6.37
CA ASN A 351 -6.15 -12.16 -5.24
C ASN A 351 -5.50 -11.68 -3.93
N SER A 352 -6.28 -11.62 -2.85
CA SER A 352 -5.70 -11.42 -1.51
C SER A 352 -4.94 -12.66 -1.06
N GLY A 353 -3.75 -12.46 -0.48
CA GLY A 353 -2.96 -13.53 0.10
C GLY A 353 -3.51 -14.07 1.42
N THR A 354 -4.29 -13.26 2.15
CA THR A 354 -4.73 -13.55 3.53
C THR A 354 -6.24 -13.75 3.66
N GLU A 355 -7.04 -13.23 2.74
CA GLU A 355 -8.50 -13.28 2.77
C GLU A 355 -9.04 -13.96 1.51
N ASP A 356 -10.27 -14.46 1.60
CA ASP A 356 -11.01 -15.04 0.47
C ASP A 356 -11.68 -13.95 -0.37
N LYS A 357 -10.84 -13.12 -0.99
CA LYS A 357 -11.26 -12.00 -1.86
C LYS A 357 -10.27 -11.77 -2.99
N MET A 358 -10.77 -11.15 -4.05
CA MET A 358 -9.98 -10.42 -5.04
C MET A 358 -10.34 -8.94 -4.98
N VAL A 359 -9.49 -8.09 -5.50
CA VAL A 359 -9.73 -6.65 -5.50
C VAL A 359 -9.39 -6.06 -6.87
N LEU A 360 -10.28 -5.22 -7.40
CA LEU A 360 -10.00 -4.33 -8.50
C LEU A 360 -9.45 -3.02 -7.92
N TYR A 361 -8.25 -2.68 -8.33
CA TYR A 361 -7.60 -1.43 -7.96
C TYR A 361 -7.54 -0.49 -9.16
N LEU A 362 -7.92 0.75 -8.94
CA LEU A 362 -7.81 1.83 -9.90
C LEU A 362 -6.99 2.95 -9.26
N ARG A 363 -5.89 3.28 -9.89
CA ARG A 363 -4.96 4.33 -9.47
C ARG A 363 -4.71 5.23 -10.66
N GLY A 364 -4.68 6.54 -10.48
CA GLY A 364 -4.42 7.45 -11.59
C GLY A 364 -4.32 8.90 -11.18
N SER A 365 -3.99 9.77 -12.12
CA SER A 365 -4.06 11.20 -11.90
C SER A 365 -5.53 11.64 -11.69
N LYS A 366 -5.70 12.77 -11.00
CA LYS A 366 -7.05 13.29 -10.68
C LYS A 366 -7.86 13.62 -11.93
N GLU A 367 -7.20 14.02 -13.02
CA GLU A 367 -7.80 14.32 -14.32
C GLU A 367 -8.50 13.10 -14.93
N LEU A 368 -8.04 11.90 -14.60
CA LEU A 368 -8.60 10.64 -15.11
C LEU A 368 -9.72 10.06 -14.23
N GLU A 369 -10.11 10.72 -13.15
CA GLU A 369 -11.12 10.24 -12.19
C GLU A 369 -12.42 9.79 -12.90
N VAL A 370 -12.98 10.61 -13.79
CA VAL A 370 -14.23 10.30 -14.49
C VAL A 370 -14.09 9.05 -15.37
N HIS A 371 -12.94 8.88 -16.01
CA HIS A 371 -12.65 7.71 -16.85
C HIS A 371 -12.51 6.45 -15.99
N LEU A 372 -11.79 6.55 -14.88
CA LEU A 372 -11.56 5.45 -13.95
C LEU A 372 -12.85 5.04 -13.23
N GLU A 373 -13.70 5.99 -12.85
CA GLU A 373 -15.04 5.71 -12.30
C GLU A 373 -15.91 4.96 -13.34
N SER A 374 -15.96 5.45 -14.58
CA SER A 374 -16.70 4.79 -15.66
C SER A 374 -16.15 3.37 -15.94
N LEU A 375 -14.85 3.17 -15.82
CA LEU A 375 -14.23 1.85 -15.92
C LEU A 375 -14.68 0.93 -14.77
N ALA A 376 -14.66 1.46 -13.53
CA ALA A 376 -15.10 0.72 -12.35
C ALA A 376 -16.53 0.21 -12.52
N ASP A 377 -17.44 1.04 -12.99
CA ASP A 377 -18.85 0.71 -13.19
C ASP A 377 -19.08 -0.41 -14.21
N LYS A 378 -18.14 -0.63 -15.12
CA LYS A 378 -18.21 -1.69 -16.13
C LYS A 378 -17.51 -2.98 -15.66
N ILE A 379 -16.34 -2.85 -15.03
CA ILE A 379 -15.50 -4.01 -14.66
C ILE A 379 -15.99 -4.67 -13.38
N TYR A 380 -16.37 -3.87 -12.38
CA TYR A 380 -16.72 -4.40 -11.06
C TYR A 380 -17.93 -5.36 -11.08
N PRO A 381 -19.04 -5.06 -11.80
CA PRO A 381 -20.13 -6.03 -11.96
C PRO A 381 -19.70 -7.34 -12.64
N PHE A 382 -18.80 -7.28 -13.63
CA PHE A 382 -18.28 -8.48 -14.27
C PHE A 382 -17.52 -9.36 -13.26
N LEU A 383 -16.67 -8.76 -12.41
CA LEU A 383 -15.95 -9.49 -11.36
C LEU A 383 -16.91 -10.13 -10.34
N LEU A 384 -17.92 -9.39 -9.88
CA LEU A 384 -18.92 -9.88 -8.93
C LEU A 384 -19.72 -11.07 -9.48
N LEU A 385 -19.97 -11.11 -10.78
CA LEU A 385 -20.76 -12.15 -11.42
C LEU A 385 -19.94 -13.39 -11.77
N SER A 386 -18.71 -13.19 -12.27
CA SER A 386 -17.93 -14.23 -12.91
C SER A 386 -16.96 -14.93 -11.97
N PHE A 387 -16.44 -14.23 -10.94
CA PHE A 387 -15.37 -14.73 -10.09
C PHE A 387 -15.82 -15.24 -8.72
N LYS A 388 -17.08 -15.05 -8.34
CA LYS A 388 -17.59 -15.61 -7.08
C LYS A 388 -17.60 -17.14 -7.08
N ASN A 389 -17.16 -17.73 -5.97
CA ASN A 389 -17.21 -19.16 -5.75
C ASN A 389 -18.67 -19.59 -5.44
N LYS A 390 -19.39 -20.07 -6.43
CA LYS A 390 -20.80 -20.49 -6.31
C LYS A 390 -21.02 -21.60 -5.26
N ASN A 391 -19.97 -22.35 -4.91
CA ASN A 391 -19.99 -23.38 -3.88
C ASN A 391 -19.70 -22.83 -2.47
N SER A 392 -19.30 -21.57 -2.34
CA SER A 392 -19.09 -20.96 -1.02
C SER A 392 -20.42 -20.72 -0.31
N PRO A 393 -20.60 -21.21 0.92
CA PRO A 393 -21.80 -20.91 1.73
C PRO A 393 -22.02 -19.41 1.92
N MET A 394 -20.95 -18.63 1.99
CA MET A 394 -21.02 -17.18 2.16
C MET A 394 -21.51 -16.49 0.88
N ALA A 395 -21.02 -16.89 -0.30
CA ALA A 395 -21.50 -16.36 -1.58
C ALA A 395 -22.99 -16.72 -1.79
N GLN A 396 -23.41 -17.93 -1.43
CA GLN A 396 -24.82 -18.34 -1.46
C GLN A 396 -25.68 -17.50 -0.50
N ALA A 397 -25.18 -17.21 0.69
CA ALA A 397 -25.87 -16.36 1.66
C ALA A 397 -26.04 -14.92 1.15
N GLU A 398 -25.01 -14.33 0.53
CA GLU A 398 -25.14 -13.02 -0.13
C GLU A 398 -26.24 -13.01 -1.18
N GLN A 399 -26.25 -14.02 -2.05
CA GLN A 399 -27.28 -14.13 -3.09
C GLN A 399 -28.69 -14.20 -2.50
N LEU A 400 -28.87 -14.97 -1.42
CA LEU A 400 -30.16 -15.05 -0.72
C LEU A 400 -30.57 -13.72 -0.07
N VAL A 401 -29.62 -12.94 0.48
CA VAL A 401 -29.90 -11.59 0.97
C VAL A 401 -30.39 -10.70 -0.16
N LEU A 402 -29.70 -10.70 -1.29
CA LEU A 402 -30.08 -9.92 -2.47
C LEU A 402 -31.47 -10.29 -2.98
N LEU A 403 -31.78 -11.59 -3.07
CA LEU A 403 -33.12 -12.09 -3.47
C LEU A 403 -34.22 -11.60 -2.52
N ARG A 404 -33.98 -11.58 -1.22
CA ARG A 404 -34.97 -11.07 -0.25
C ARG A 404 -35.17 -9.56 -0.31
N LEU A 405 -34.14 -8.83 -0.71
CA LEU A 405 -34.20 -7.37 -0.89
C LEU A 405 -34.74 -6.93 -2.25
N LYS A 406 -34.95 -7.88 -3.19
CA LYS A 406 -35.43 -7.60 -4.54
C LYS A 406 -36.76 -6.82 -4.55
N ASP A 407 -37.67 -7.20 -3.65
CA ASP A 407 -39.02 -6.67 -3.59
C ASP A 407 -39.18 -5.46 -2.61
N GLY A 408 -38.07 -4.91 -2.12
CA GLY A 408 -38.07 -3.72 -1.27
C GLY A 408 -37.23 -3.86 0.00
N ALA A 409 -37.13 -2.77 0.74
CA ALA A 409 -36.34 -2.72 1.96
C ALA A 409 -36.89 -3.64 3.06
N LYS A 410 -35.98 -4.26 3.83
CA LYS A 410 -36.29 -5.23 4.90
C LYS A 410 -35.53 -4.91 6.18
N GLN A 411 -36.07 -5.35 7.31
CA GLN A 411 -35.35 -5.36 8.57
C GLN A 411 -34.40 -6.55 8.69
N VAL A 412 -33.41 -6.48 9.58
CA VAL A 412 -32.42 -7.56 9.77
C VAL A 412 -33.08 -8.92 10.04
N ILE A 413 -34.16 -8.93 10.85
CA ILE A 413 -34.89 -10.17 11.19
C ILE A 413 -35.48 -10.87 9.96
N ASP A 414 -35.88 -10.12 8.95
CA ASP A 414 -36.47 -10.64 7.71
C ASP A 414 -35.40 -11.23 6.78
N LEU A 415 -34.12 -10.94 7.04
CA LEU A 415 -32.98 -11.39 6.25
C LEU A 415 -32.31 -12.66 6.81
N SER A 416 -32.75 -13.16 7.97
CA SER A 416 -32.19 -14.38 8.58
C SER A 416 -32.60 -15.64 7.81
N PHE A 417 -31.73 -16.67 7.82
CA PHE A 417 -31.99 -17.95 7.19
C PHE A 417 -31.57 -19.13 8.09
N GLU A 418 -32.42 -20.14 8.23
CA GLU A 418 -32.10 -21.32 9.01
C GLU A 418 -30.94 -22.15 8.41
N GLN A 419 -30.85 -22.22 7.10
CA GLN A 419 -29.83 -23.01 6.40
C GLN A 419 -28.41 -22.49 6.57
N PHE A 420 -28.26 -21.25 7.02
CA PHE A 420 -26.95 -20.62 7.29
C PHE A 420 -26.81 -20.15 8.74
N ALA A 421 -27.36 -20.91 9.68
CA ALA A 421 -27.35 -20.56 11.12
C ALA A 421 -25.96 -20.30 11.72
N LYS A 422 -24.88 -20.79 11.06
CA LYS A 422 -23.49 -20.56 11.48
C LYS A 422 -22.87 -19.29 10.89
N ILE A 423 -23.55 -18.62 9.97
CA ILE A 423 -23.08 -17.39 9.36
C ILE A 423 -23.53 -16.22 10.20
N SER A 424 -22.60 -15.35 10.58
CA SER A 424 -22.93 -14.08 11.23
C SER A 424 -23.60 -13.15 10.21
N LEU A 425 -24.92 -13.02 10.30
CA LEU A 425 -25.69 -12.15 9.42
C LEU A 425 -25.21 -10.68 9.52
N THR A 426 -24.90 -10.22 10.71
CA THR A 426 -24.38 -8.85 10.92
C THR A 426 -23.08 -8.62 10.15
N ARG A 427 -22.14 -9.55 10.22
CA ARG A 427 -20.89 -9.49 9.46
C ARG A 427 -21.14 -9.50 7.95
N LEU A 428 -22.00 -10.40 7.49
CA LEU A 428 -22.35 -10.51 6.07
C LEU A 428 -22.96 -9.20 5.53
N LEU A 429 -23.93 -8.62 6.23
CA LEU A 429 -24.57 -7.36 5.86
C LEU A 429 -23.56 -6.21 5.86
N HIS A 430 -22.64 -6.17 6.82
CA HIS A 430 -21.59 -5.18 6.87
C HIS A 430 -20.64 -5.30 5.65
N GLU A 431 -20.19 -6.50 5.30
CA GLU A 431 -19.33 -6.74 4.13
C GLU A 431 -20.06 -6.39 2.82
N MET A 432 -21.33 -6.75 2.69
CA MET A 432 -22.15 -6.41 1.52
C MET A 432 -22.39 -4.90 1.37
N SER A 433 -22.53 -4.17 2.45
CA SER A 433 -22.82 -2.74 2.44
C SER A 433 -21.54 -1.90 2.34
N SER A 434 -20.66 -2.00 3.34
CA SER A 434 -19.51 -1.10 3.46
C SER A 434 -18.38 -1.41 2.49
N ARG A 435 -18.21 -2.70 2.14
CA ARG A 435 -17.08 -3.15 1.32
C ARG A 435 -17.43 -3.43 -0.13
N GLN A 436 -18.56 -4.08 -0.38
CA GLN A 436 -18.98 -4.44 -1.75
C GLN A 436 -20.05 -3.52 -2.35
N GLN A 437 -20.65 -2.66 -1.54
CA GLN A 437 -21.71 -1.73 -1.97
C GLN A 437 -22.91 -2.39 -2.66
N LEU A 438 -23.21 -3.63 -2.31
CA LEU A 438 -24.33 -4.40 -2.87
C LEU A 438 -25.68 -4.00 -2.26
N ILE A 439 -25.65 -3.58 -1.01
CA ILE A 439 -26.80 -3.14 -0.24
C ILE A 439 -26.48 -1.85 0.51
N LYS A 440 -27.50 -1.13 0.95
CA LYS A 440 -27.35 0.05 1.83
C LYS A 440 -28.29 -0.06 3.02
N GLN A 441 -27.88 0.53 4.13
CA GLN A 441 -28.68 0.66 5.33
C GLN A 441 -29.29 2.07 5.41
N GLU A 442 -30.57 2.14 5.74
CA GLU A 442 -31.30 3.38 6.01
C GLU A 442 -32.11 3.18 7.31
N GLY A 443 -31.61 3.72 8.43
CA GLY A 443 -32.16 3.44 9.75
C GLY A 443 -32.06 1.93 10.08
N ASP A 444 -33.17 1.32 10.45
CA ASP A 444 -33.24 -0.12 10.80
C ASP A 444 -33.50 -1.03 9.59
N THR A 445 -33.53 -0.49 8.37
CA THR A 445 -33.85 -1.23 7.16
C THR A 445 -32.68 -1.29 6.18
N TRP A 446 -32.66 -2.38 5.41
CA TRP A 446 -31.68 -2.64 4.35
C TRP A 446 -32.37 -2.63 3.00
N SER A 447 -31.71 -2.07 2.00
CA SER A 447 -32.19 -2.05 0.62
C SER A 447 -31.07 -2.40 -0.37
N ILE A 448 -31.46 -2.93 -1.54
CA ILE A 448 -30.50 -3.30 -2.59
C ILE A 448 -30.05 -2.05 -3.36
N THR A 449 -28.76 -1.96 -3.64
CA THR A 449 -28.17 -0.91 -4.50
C THR A 449 -28.33 -1.27 -5.98
N GLU A 450 -27.93 -0.34 -6.87
CA GLU A 450 -27.88 -0.63 -8.31
C GLU A 450 -26.88 -1.76 -8.62
N THR A 451 -25.71 -1.74 -8.02
CA THR A 451 -24.71 -2.82 -8.14
C THR A 451 -25.28 -4.17 -7.72
N GLY A 452 -25.98 -4.21 -6.58
CA GLY A 452 -26.66 -5.43 -6.13
C GLY A 452 -27.76 -5.91 -7.09
N ARG A 453 -28.51 -5.01 -7.72
CA ARG A 453 -29.53 -5.35 -8.75
C ARG A 453 -28.91 -5.97 -9.98
N ILE A 454 -27.81 -5.42 -10.47
CA ILE A 454 -27.05 -5.98 -11.61
C ILE A 454 -26.62 -7.40 -11.32
N CYS A 455 -26.06 -7.66 -10.12
CA CYS A 455 -25.65 -9.00 -9.70
C CYS A 455 -26.82 -9.98 -9.68
N LEU A 456 -28.00 -9.54 -9.24
CA LEU A 456 -29.20 -10.38 -9.15
C LEU A 456 -29.78 -10.73 -10.54
N THR A 457 -29.90 -9.75 -11.43
CA THR A 457 -30.52 -9.89 -12.75
C THR A 457 -29.76 -10.87 -13.65
N ASN A 458 -28.44 -10.90 -13.53
CA ASN A 458 -27.61 -11.78 -14.35
C ASN A 458 -27.52 -13.20 -13.80
N SER A 459 -27.71 -13.40 -12.50
CA SER A 459 -27.78 -14.75 -11.93
C SER A 459 -29.04 -15.50 -12.37
N GLU A 460 -30.15 -14.79 -12.59
CA GLU A 460 -31.42 -15.36 -13.13
C GLU A 460 -31.35 -15.73 -14.63
N ARG A 461 -30.37 -15.23 -15.38
CA ARG A 461 -30.16 -15.57 -16.81
C ARG A 461 -29.24 -16.76 -17.02
N SER A 462 -28.53 -17.21 -16.00
CA SER A 462 -27.59 -18.34 -16.05
C SER A 462 -28.15 -19.65 -15.49
N GLU A 463 -29.41 -19.64 -15.03
CA GLU A 463 -30.24 -20.82 -14.75
C GLU A 463 -31.18 -21.09 -15.95
#